data_d9afd07d2591ab24683bb7825486b820
#
_entry.id   d9afd07d2591ab24683bb7825486b820
#
_cell.length_a   1.000
_cell.length_b   1.000
_cell.length_c   1.000
_cell.angle_alpha   90.00
_cell.angle_beta   90.00
_cell.angle_gamma   90.00
#
_symmetry.space_group_name_H-M   'P 1'
#
loop_
_entity.id
_entity.type
_entity.pdbx_description
1 polymer ?
#
loop_
_entity_poly.entity_id
_entity_poly.type
_entity_poly.pdbx_seq_one_letter_code
_entity_poly.pdbx_strand_id
1 'polypeptide(L)'
;YENGKFVAVGENGVIAYSTDGSNWTAKNVGSNDWNSVCYGNGKFVAVENDGGVAYSTDGINWTAKNVGSNWWYGVCYGNEKFVVVGTDGDVAYSTDGISWTSTTISDAPTIMAVCCGNG
;
A
#
# COMPACT_ATOMS: atom_id res chain seq x y z
N TYR A 1 -9.84 5.37 -7.82
CA TYR A 1 -9.73 6.76 -8.31
C TYR A 1 -10.00 7.73 -7.16
N GLU A 2 -9.00 8.45 -6.75
CA GLU A 2 -9.15 9.41 -5.67
C GLU A 2 -8.25 10.63 -5.92
N ASN A 3 -8.68 11.77 -5.41
CA ASN A 3 -7.95 13.04 -5.53
C ASN A 3 -7.61 13.37 -7.00
N GLY A 4 -8.55 13.07 -7.91
CA GLY A 4 -8.40 13.35 -9.35
C GLY A 4 -7.43 12.43 -10.08
N LYS A 5 -7.04 11.28 -9.48
CA LYS A 5 -6.06 10.38 -10.11
C LYS A 5 -6.42 8.91 -9.96
N PHE A 6 -6.08 8.16 -10.97
CA PHE A 6 -5.88 6.71 -10.87
C PHE A 6 -4.41 6.46 -10.55
N VAL A 7 -4.15 5.48 -9.69
CA VAL A 7 -2.78 5.03 -9.38
C VAL A 7 -2.74 3.53 -9.56
N ALA A 8 -1.71 3.05 -10.24
CA ALA A 8 -1.45 1.63 -10.46
C ALA A 8 -0.03 1.30 -10.00
N VAL A 9 0.16 0.11 -9.46
CA VAL A 9 1.44 -0.35 -8.95
C VAL A 9 1.83 -1.66 -9.60
N GLY A 10 3.12 -1.94 -9.70
CA GLY A 10 3.58 -3.14 -10.39
C GLY A 10 4.99 -3.54 -10.03
N GLU A 11 5.54 -4.44 -10.84
CA GLU A 11 6.85 -5.03 -10.63
C GLU A 11 7.98 -4.00 -10.81
N ASN A 12 9.15 -4.34 -10.27
CA ASN A 12 10.40 -3.58 -10.44
C ASN A 12 10.29 -2.11 -10.03
N GLY A 13 9.51 -1.83 -8.99
CA GLY A 13 9.39 -0.50 -8.42
C GLY A 13 8.47 0.46 -9.17
N VAL A 14 7.72 -0.03 -10.15
CA VAL A 14 6.88 0.86 -10.97
C VAL A 14 5.64 1.29 -10.22
N ILE A 15 5.43 2.60 -10.16
CA ILE A 15 4.16 3.21 -9.76
C ILE A 15 3.76 4.17 -10.90
N ALA A 16 2.54 4.03 -11.39
CA ALA A 16 2.02 4.84 -12.48
C ALA A 16 0.77 5.59 -12.05
N TYR A 17 0.56 6.75 -12.63
CA TYR A 17 -0.65 7.54 -12.39
C TYR A 17 -1.26 8.03 -13.69
N SER A 18 -2.54 8.30 -13.63
CA SER A 18 -3.31 8.85 -14.75
C SER A 18 -4.45 9.72 -14.21
N THR A 19 -4.79 10.77 -14.93
CA THR A 19 -5.96 11.60 -14.62
C THR A 19 -7.20 11.17 -15.38
N ASP A 20 -7.05 10.43 -16.47
CA ASP A 20 -8.15 10.05 -17.36
C ASP A 20 -8.35 8.54 -17.53
N GLY A 21 -7.44 7.73 -16.96
CA GLY A 21 -7.47 6.28 -17.07
C GLY A 21 -6.95 5.72 -18.39
N SER A 22 -6.60 6.60 -19.33
CA SER A 22 -6.16 6.22 -20.68
C SER A 22 -4.69 6.53 -20.91
N ASN A 23 -4.24 7.68 -20.43
CA ASN A 23 -2.84 8.11 -20.57
C ASN A 23 -2.15 8.00 -19.21
N TRP A 24 -1.08 7.22 -19.15
CA TRP A 24 -0.39 6.88 -17.91
C TRP A 24 1.03 7.38 -17.91
N THR A 25 1.48 7.88 -16.76
CA THR A 25 2.87 8.26 -16.52
C THR A 25 3.43 7.34 -15.46
N ALA A 26 4.53 6.65 -15.79
CA ALA A 26 5.19 5.71 -14.89
C ALA A 26 6.39 6.37 -14.20
N LYS A 27 6.59 6.02 -12.93
CA LYS A 27 7.75 6.42 -12.14
C LYS A 27 8.32 5.19 -11.44
N ASN A 28 9.60 5.23 -11.15
CA ASN A 28 10.22 4.19 -10.33
C ASN A 28 10.32 4.66 -8.88
N VAL A 29 9.85 3.80 -7.97
CA VAL A 29 9.93 4.00 -6.53
C VAL A 29 10.54 2.73 -5.94
N GLY A 30 11.86 2.73 -5.74
CA GLY A 30 12.59 1.54 -5.33
C GLY A 30 12.77 0.54 -6.46
N SER A 31 13.06 -0.70 -6.12
CA SER A 31 13.34 -1.78 -7.07
C SER A 31 12.53 -3.04 -6.84
N ASN A 32 11.76 -3.11 -5.75
CA ASN A 32 10.93 -4.27 -5.42
C ASN A 32 9.55 -4.18 -6.07
N ASP A 33 8.82 -5.27 -6.00
CA ASP A 33 7.49 -5.36 -6.60
C ASP A 33 6.44 -4.76 -5.67
N TRP A 34 5.74 -3.76 -6.14
CA TRP A 34 4.58 -3.20 -5.45
C TRP A 34 3.37 -4.11 -5.68
N ASN A 35 2.72 -4.53 -4.61
CA ASN A 35 1.65 -5.53 -4.68
C ASN A 35 0.25 -4.93 -4.57
N SER A 36 0.10 -3.79 -3.91
CA SER A 36 -1.22 -3.21 -3.67
C SER A 36 -1.11 -1.73 -3.34
N VAL A 37 -2.18 -0.99 -3.61
CA VAL A 37 -2.27 0.43 -3.31
C VAL A 37 -3.70 0.78 -2.89
N CYS A 38 -3.85 1.70 -1.94
CA CYS A 38 -5.14 2.25 -1.56
C CYS A 38 -5.03 3.75 -1.27
N TYR A 39 -6.19 4.39 -1.08
CA TYR A 39 -6.27 5.80 -0.71
C TYR A 39 -7.13 5.96 0.53
N GLY A 40 -6.70 6.80 1.45
CA GLY A 40 -7.46 7.18 2.62
C GLY A 40 -6.76 8.30 3.37
N ASN A 41 -7.51 9.04 4.14
CA ASN A 41 -7.01 10.14 4.96
C ASN A 41 -6.05 11.09 4.19
N GLY A 42 -6.39 11.40 2.95
CA GLY A 42 -5.61 12.33 2.12
C GLY A 42 -4.33 11.75 1.53
N LYS A 43 -4.12 10.44 1.61
CA LYS A 43 -2.90 9.79 1.12
C LYS A 43 -3.16 8.53 0.33
N PHE A 44 -2.33 8.29 -0.67
CA PHE A 44 -2.15 6.97 -1.26
C PHE A 44 -1.11 6.22 -0.42
N VAL A 45 -1.33 4.93 -0.20
CA VAL A 45 -0.39 4.04 0.47
C VAL A 45 -0.22 2.81 -0.40
N ALA A 46 1.03 2.45 -0.70
CA ALA A 46 1.39 1.26 -1.48
C ALA A 46 2.26 0.33 -0.64
N VAL A 47 2.16 -0.96 -0.87
CA VAL A 47 2.92 -1.98 -0.15
C VAL A 47 3.66 -2.89 -1.12
N GLU A 48 4.83 -3.36 -0.70
CA GLU A 48 5.72 -4.16 -1.55
C GLU A 48 6.31 -5.35 -0.81
N ASN A 49 7.05 -6.16 -1.57
CA ASN A 49 7.93 -7.19 -1.04
C ASN A 49 9.01 -6.58 -0.13
N ASP A 50 9.55 -7.39 0.78
CA ASP A 50 10.62 -7.01 1.72
C ASP A 50 10.23 -5.91 2.72
N GLY A 51 8.95 -5.82 3.06
CA GLY A 51 8.47 -4.94 4.12
C GLY A 51 8.31 -3.48 3.72
N GLY A 52 8.43 -3.14 2.46
CA GLY A 52 8.33 -1.77 2.00
C GLY A 52 6.89 -1.25 2.02
N VAL A 53 6.76 -0.01 2.48
CA VAL A 53 5.52 0.77 2.43
C VAL A 53 5.88 2.16 1.90
N ALA A 54 5.12 2.66 0.96
CA ALA A 54 5.29 4.02 0.47
C ALA A 54 3.99 4.79 0.59
N TYR A 55 4.11 6.09 0.79
CA TYR A 55 2.95 6.96 0.83
C TYR A 55 3.15 8.19 -0.05
N SER A 56 2.04 8.77 -0.50
CA SER A 56 2.03 9.96 -1.34
C SER A 56 0.75 10.75 -1.12
N THR A 57 0.86 12.08 -1.05
CA THR A 57 -0.31 12.95 -0.95
C THR A 57 -0.85 13.34 -2.33
N ASP A 58 -0.03 13.22 -3.38
CA ASP A 58 -0.42 13.64 -4.73
C ASP A 58 -0.49 12.49 -5.75
N GLY A 59 -0.06 11.28 -5.37
CA GLY A 59 0.01 10.13 -6.27
C GLY A 59 1.18 10.18 -7.24
N ILE A 60 2.04 11.17 -7.14
CA ILE A 60 3.16 11.41 -8.05
C ILE A 60 4.49 11.26 -7.32
N ASN A 61 4.63 11.94 -6.19
CA ASN A 61 5.84 11.93 -5.38
C ASN A 61 5.63 11.02 -4.17
N TRP A 62 6.49 10.03 -4.01
CA TRP A 62 6.36 8.95 -3.04
C TRP A 62 7.50 8.95 -2.05
N THR A 63 7.18 8.66 -0.79
CA THR A 63 8.16 8.45 0.27
C THR A 63 8.06 7.01 0.73
N ALA A 64 9.17 6.27 0.66
CA ALA A 64 9.22 4.87 1.02
C ALA A 64 9.79 4.67 2.41
N LYS A 65 9.23 3.69 3.14
CA LYS A 65 9.68 3.26 4.47
C LYS A 65 9.65 1.74 4.54
N ASN A 66 10.44 1.19 5.45
CA ASN A 66 10.36 -0.24 5.77
C ASN A 66 9.53 -0.48 7.01
N VAL A 67 8.62 -1.45 6.93
CA VAL A 67 7.80 -1.92 8.05
C VAL A 67 8.04 -3.43 8.19
N GLY A 68 9.06 -3.80 8.93
CA GLY A 68 9.48 -5.20 9.07
C GLY A 68 10.24 -5.71 7.85
N SER A 69 10.35 -7.02 7.73
CA SER A 69 11.06 -7.69 6.64
C SER A 69 10.19 -8.65 5.84
N ASN A 70 8.92 -8.82 6.23
CA ASN A 70 7.99 -9.69 5.53
C ASN A 70 7.40 -9.00 4.31
N TRP A 71 6.90 -9.79 3.37
CA TRP A 71 6.28 -9.26 2.17
C TRP A 71 4.85 -8.83 2.48
N TRP A 72 4.48 -7.65 2.06
CA TRP A 72 3.12 -7.12 2.18
C TRP A 72 2.40 -7.34 0.86
N TYR A 73 1.18 -7.86 0.91
CA TYR A 73 0.41 -8.21 -0.29
C TYR A 73 -0.83 -7.36 -0.50
N GLY A 74 -1.43 -6.87 0.57
CA GLY A 74 -2.67 -6.11 0.46
C GLY A 74 -2.69 -4.94 1.41
N VAL A 75 -3.38 -3.88 1.03
CA VAL A 75 -3.61 -2.70 1.86
C VAL A 75 -5.02 -2.17 1.62
N CYS A 76 -5.66 -1.70 2.69
CA CYS A 76 -6.93 -1.00 2.61
C CYS A 76 -6.99 0.13 3.64
N TYR A 77 -7.99 1.00 3.49
CA TYR A 77 -8.27 2.05 4.46
C TYR A 77 -9.75 2.00 4.87
N GLY A 78 -9.99 1.96 6.15
CA GLY A 78 -11.33 1.99 6.71
C GLY A 78 -11.27 2.22 8.21
N ASN A 79 -12.36 2.73 8.78
CA ASN A 79 -12.44 3.05 10.20
C ASN A 79 -11.21 3.86 10.68
N GLU A 80 -10.85 4.87 9.89
CA GLU A 80 -9.76 5.81 10.17
C GLU A 80 -8.37 5.15 10.27
N LYS A 81 -8.18 3.98 9.65
CA LYS A 81 -6.91 3.25 9.67
C LYS A 81 -6.57 2.65 8.32
N PHE A 82 -5.29 2.66 7.99
CA PHE A 82 -4.74 1.77 6.98
C PHE A 82 -4.44 0.42 7.63
N VAL A 83 -4.70 -0.65 6.91
CA VAL A 83 -4.38 -2.02 7.34
C VAL A 83 -3.66 -2.72 6.20
N VAL A 84 -2.53 -3.33 6.50
CA VAL A 84 -1.75 -4.13 5.55
C VAL A 84 -1.64 -5.56 6.03
N VAL A 85 -1.63 -6.49 5.10
CA VAL A 85 -1.53 -7.94 5.38
C VAL A 85 -0.43 -8.56 4.52
N GLY A 86 0.18 -9.62 5.01
CA GLY A 86 1.30 -10.23 4.33
C GLY A 86 1.64 -11.64 4.77
N THR A 87 2.92 -11.95 4.71
CA THR A 87 3.50 -13.27 4.95
C THR A 87 3.21 -13.76 6.36
N ASP A 88 2.95 -15.05 6.51
CA ASP A 88 2.82 -15.76 7.80
C ASP A 88 1.80 -15.12 8.76
N GLY A 89 0.75 -14.53 8.23
CA GLY A 89 -0.30 -13.92 9.03
C GLY A 89 0.04 -12.56 9.60
N ASP A 90 1.11 -11.93 9.13
CA ASP A 90 1.48 -10.59 9.60
C ASP A 90 0.49 -9.54 9.14
N VAL A 91 0.21 -8.63 10.06
CA VAL A 91 -0.70 -7.49 9.85
C VAL A 91 -0.02 -6.28 10.46
N ALA A 92 -0.13 -5.15 9.78
CA ALA A 92 0.26 -3.87 10.37
C ALA A 92 -0.85 -2.84 10.13
N TYR A 93 -0.94 -1.88 11.01
CA TYR A 93 -1.94 -0.82 10.88
C TYR A 93 -1.34 0.54 11.21
N SER A 94 -1.96 1.57 10.67
CA SER A 94 -1.51 2.96 10.84
C SER A 94 -2.69 3.91 10.69
N THR A 95 -2.72 4.96 11.52
CA THR A 95 -3.72 6.02 11.39
C THR A 95 -3.31 7.09 10.38
N ASP A 96 -2.02 7.24 10.13
CA ASP A 96 -1.48 8.30 9.27
C ASP A 96 -0.81 7.80 7.98
N GLY A 97 -0.61 6.48 7.84
CA GLY A 97 0.10 5.90 6.71
C GLY A 97 1.62 6.04 6.79
N ILE A 98 2.14 6.55 7.89
CA ILE A 98 3.56 6.85 8.08
C ILE A 98 4.15 6.01 9.21
N SER A 99 3.52 6.00 10.37
CA SER A 99 3.94 5.23 11.54
C SER A 99 3.06 4.00 11.68
N TRP A 100 3.67 2.82 11.79
CA TRP A 100 2.99 1.53 11.69
C TRP A 100 3.18 0.71 12.96
N THR A 101 2.13 -0.03 13.34
CA THR A 101 2.16 -1.00 14.44
C THR A 101 1.90 -2.37 13.84
N SER A 102 2.82 -3.31 14.09
CA SER A 102 2.72 -4.67 13.57
C SER A 102 2.13 -5.63 14.58
N THR A 103 1.35 -6.59 14.10
CA THR A 103 0.83 -7.70 14.87
C THR A 103 0.80 -8.94 13.98
N THR A 104 0.43 -10.08 14.54
CA THR A 104 0.38 -11.36 13.80
C THR A 104 -0.90 -12.09 14.15
N ILE A 105 -1.59 -12.60 13.14
CA ILE A 105 -2.70 -13.51 13.34
C ILE A 105 -2.09 -14.89 13.59
N SER A 106 -2.26 -15.43 14.80
CA SER A 106 -1.63 -16.69 15.21
C SER A 106 -2.05 -17.84 14.29
N ASP A 107 -1.05 -18.64 13.88
CA ASP A 107 -1.23 -19.83 13.04
C ASP A 107 -1.85 -19.55 11.67
N ALA A 108 -1.89 -18.29 11.25
CA ALA A 108 -2.39 -17.98 9.92
C ALA A 108 -1.29 -18.14 8.87
N PRO A 109 -1.65 -18.62 7.67
CA PRO A 109 -0.73 -18.61 6.54
C PRO A 109 -0.56 -17.19 5.99
N THR A 110 0.17 -17.06 4.88
CA THR A 110 0.26 -15.80 4.14
C THR A 110 -1.13 -15.29 3.75
N ILE A 111 -1.39 -14.03 4.03
CA ILE A 111 -2.65 -13.36 3.71
C ILE A 111 -2.41 -12.47 2.49
N MET A 112 -3.16 -12.75 1.41
CA MET A 112 -2.92 -12.11 0.10
C MET A 112 -3.73 -10.85 -0.12
N ALA A 113 -4.83 -10.66 0.61
CA ALA A 113 -5.71 -9.51 0.37
C ALA A 113 -6.46 -9.12 1.64
N VAL A 114 -6.78 -7.86 1.72
CA VAL A 114 -7.61 -7.28 2.77
C VAL A 114 -8.51 -6.24 2.13
N CYS A 115 -9.73 -6.12 2.61
CA CYS A 115 -10.61 -5.05 2.19
C CYS A 115 -11.30 -4.43 3.40
N CYS A 116 -11.77 -3.21 3.22
CA CYS A 116 -12.49 -2.49 4.24
C CYS A 116 -13.94 -2.34 3.80
N GLY A 117 -14.84 -2.71 4.67
CA GLY A 117 -16.27 -2.58 4.44
C GLY A 117 -16.86 -1.46 5.27
N ASN A 118 -18.07 -1.05 4.92
CA ASN A 118 -18.81 -0.03 5.63
C ASN A 118 -19.90 -0.69 6.49
N GLY A 119 -19.59 -0.76 7.75
CA GLY A 119 -20.48 -1.34 8.73
C GLY A 119 -20.33 -2.80 8.94
#